data_2c746e84bb2bdf56cecc6d7930b7a55f
#
_entry.id   2c746e84bb2bdf56cecc6d7930b7a55f
#
_cell.length_a   1.000
_cell.length_b   1.000
_cell.length_c   1.000
_cell.angle_alpha   90.00
_cell.angle_beta   90.00
_cell.angle_gamma   90.00
#
_symmetry.space_group_name_H-M   'P 1'
#
loop_
_entity.id
_entity.type
_entity.pdbx_description
1 polymer ?
#
loop_
_entity_poly.entity_id
_entity_poly.type
_entity_poly.pdbx_seq_one_letter_code
_entity_poly.pdbx_strand_id
1 'polypeptide(L)'
;MKIKKFQAKNMGEALGMIRDSLGEDAVILSQEKITGETGTMLEVTAAIETEKKEDAPAAIPLRPKTQRATHGLEAILNQHGIDEEISTKVTRAISALEETGFDSSDTLDMVLGKIVPFAAPAEAFDKSKTHVFLGPNGSGKTTTLCKIAVQKKMNNQSIGLITLDFGKIGAFEQINIFAKAIGEKAYMVSSKEDWDKVPQSVKNADYLLIDTPGLSPYKKDQVSSLASTLQELGLKDLQLHLVAPGSLHDKELLMLPSAYAALTPDTLIFTKLDETMHYGGLINLAVSSGLKVCYITDGPNIPDDLVELDAASLAQKISTSPRYPWEDAA
;
A
#
# COMPACT_ATOMS: atom_id res chain seq x y z
N MET A 1 16.98 -32.33 12.59
CA MET A 1 17.17 -32.44 11.14
C MET A 1 18.49 -33.13 10.86
N LYS A 2 18.51 -34.20 10.04
CA LYS A 2 19.75 -34.96 9.69
C LYS A 2 19.90 -34.91 8.19
N ILE A 3 21.01 -34.32 7.71
CA ILE A 3 21.30 -34.11 6.28
C ILE A 3 22.40 -35.08 5.87
N LYS A 4 22.26 -35.72 4.68
CA LYS A 4 23.29 -36.59 4.11
C LYS A 4 23.37 -36.39 2.58
N LYS A 5 24.57 -36.58 2.03
CA LYS A 5 24.87 -36.61 0.60
C LYS A 5 25.03 -38.05 0.13
N PHE A 6 24.48 -38.35 -1.02
CA PHE A 6 24.52 -39.68 -1.67
C PHE A 6 25.06 -39.55 -3.09
N GLN A 7 25.96 -40.41 -3.50
CA GLN A 7 26.47 -40.47 -4.87
C GLN A 7 26.04 -41.77 -5.52
N ALA A 8 25.39 -41.67 -6.68
CA ALA A 8 24.82 -42.79 -7.40
C ALA A 8 24.97 -42.62 -8.90
N LYS A 9 24.84 -43.70 -9.66
CA LYS A 9 24.93 -43.68 -11.15
C LYS A 9 23.69 -43.07 -11.79
N ASN A 10 22.55 -43.16 -11.11
CA ASN A 10 21.27 -42.60 -11.60
C ASN A 10 20.35 -42.30 -10.41
N MET A 11 19.24 -41.57 -10.69
CA MET A 11 18.29 -41.15 -9.67
C MET A 11 17.58 -42.29 -8.95
N GLY A 12 17.30 -43.42 -9.64
CA GLY A 12 16.67 -44.58 -9.02
C GLY A 12 17.54 -45.22 -7.93
N GLU A 13 18.85 -45.34 -8.18
CA GLU A 13 19.83 -45.82 -7.20
C GLU A 13 19.98 -44.84 -6.01
N ALA A 14 20.01 -43.52 -6.30
CA ALA A 14 20.07 -42.48 -5.28
C ALA A 14 18.84 -42.56 -4.35
N LEU A 15 17.64 -42.69 -4.89
CA LEU A 15 16.39 -42.80 -4.11
C LEU A 15 16.38 -44.04 -3.22
N GLY A 16 16.89 -45.20 -3.72
CA GLY A 16 17.06 -46.41 -2.91
C GLY A 16 17.97 -46.15 -1.71
N MET A 17 19.15 -45.58 -1.92
CA MET A 17 20.11 -45.26 -0.85
C MET A 17 19.56 -44.24 0.17
N ILE A 18 18.79 -43.27 -0.29
CA ILE A 18 18.16 -42.26 0.57
C ILE A 18 17.10 -42.95 1.46
N ARG A 19 16.23 -43.79 0.88
CA ARG A 19 15.20 -44.52 1.60
C ARG A 19 15.80 -45.47 2.65
N ASP A 20 16.83 -46.21 2.30
CA ASP A 20 17.51 -47.12 3.21
C ASP A 20 18.25 -46.40 4.34
N SER A 21 18.77 -45.20 4.13
CA SER A 21 19.58 -44.46 5.10
C SER A 21 18.83 -43.45 5.94
N LEU A 22 17.78 -42.81 5.38
CA LEU A 22 17.03 -41.73 6.02
C LEU A 22 15.53 -42.06 6.20
N GLY A 23 15.01 -43.12 5.57
CA GLY A 23 13.60 -43.50 5.65
C GLY A 23 12.77 -42.93 4.49
N GLU A 24 11.45 -43.33 4.48
CA GLU A 24 10.53 -42.94 3.40
C GLU A 24 10.16 -41.45 3.39
N ASP A 25 10.26 -40.79 4.55
CA ASP A 25 9.93 -39.36 4.73
C ASP A 25 11.09 -38.41 4.44
N ALA A 26 12.17 -38.89 3.83
CA ALA A 26 13.31 -38.05 3.48
C ALA A 26 13.02 -37.15 2.28
N VAL A 27 13.32 -35.86 2.42
CA VAL A 27 13.14 -34.83 1.39
C VAL A 27 14.45 -34.57 0.67
N ILE A 28 14.43 -34.51 -0.68
CA ILE A 28 15.60 -34.15 -1.48
C ILE A 28 15.74 -32.63 -1.48
N LEU A 29 16.91 -32.14 -1.06
CA LEU A 29 17.23 -30.73 -1.01
C LEU A 29 17.93 -30.22 -2.27
N SER A 30 18.84 -31.03 -2.86
CA SER A 30 19.55 -30.68 -4.10
C SER A 30 20.01 -31.92 -4.85
N GLN A 31 20.23 -31.76 -6.17
CA GLN A 31 20.83 -32.77 -7.03
C GLN A 31 21.81 -32.13 -8.00
N GLU A 32 23.02 -32.69 -8.13
CA GLU A 32 24.06 -32.20 -9.03
C GLU A 32 24.73 -33.35 -9.75
N LYS A 33 25.12 -33.13 -11.03
CA LYS A 33 25.93 -34.09 -11.79
C LYS A 33 27.42 -33.78 -11.60
N ILE A 34 28.13 -34.75 -11.03
CA ILE A 34 29.58 -34.66 -10.83
C ILE A 34 30.29 -35.52 -11.89
N THR A 35 31.23 -34.93 -12.59
CA THR A 35 32.08 -35.66 -13.57
C THR A 35 33.43 -35.90 -12.91
N GLY A 36 33.73 -37.17 -12.60
CA GLY A 36 35.03 -37.61 -12.03
C GLY A 36 35.79 -38.50 -13.01
N GLU A 37 36.98 -38.91 -12.63
CA GLU A 37 37.88 -39.76 -13.45
C GLU A 37 37.26 -41.12 -13.88
N THR A 38 36.20 -41.58 -13.19
CA THR A 38 35.52 -42.86 -13.43
C THR A 38 34.15 -42.71 -14.11
N GLY A 39 33.76 -41.51 -14.58
CA GLY A 39 32.51 -41.23 -15.26
C GLY A 39 31.61 -40.18 -14.55
N THR A 40 30.43 -39.93 -15.13
CA THR A 40 29.45 -38.99 -14.57
C THR A 40 28.61 -39.67 -13.52
N MET A 41 28.59 -39.13 -12.30
CA MET A 41 27.76 -39.58 -11.17
C MET A 41 26.76 -38.50 -10.78
N LEU A 42 25.68 -38.88 -10.12
CA LEU A 42 24.67 -37.98 -9.55
C LEU A 42 24.91 -37.86 -8.05
N GLU A 43 25.17 -36.65 -7.55
CA GLU A 43 25.17 -36.35 -6.12
C GLU A 43 23.79 -35.80 -5.71
N VAL A 44 23.18 -36.41 -4.71
CA VAL A 44 21.87 -36.02 -4.20
C VAL A 44 22.02 -35.73 -2.69
N THR A 45 21.60 -34.55 -2.26
CA THR A 45 21.54 -34.18 -0.84
C THR A 45 20.10 -34.36 -0.35
N ALA A 46 19.92 -35.18 0.69
CA ALA A 46 18.61 -35.41 1.29
C ALA A 46 18.63 -35.17 2.81
N ALA A 47 17.48 -34.79 3.34
CA ALA A 47 17.30 -34.52 4.77
C ALA A 47 16.05 -35.21 5.31
N ILE A 48 16.10 -35.58 6.60
CA ILE A 48 14.94 -36.04 7.38
C ILE A 48 14.84 -35.23 8.67
N GLU A 49 13.62 -34.87 9.05
CA GLU A 49 13.31 -34.24 10.32
C GLU A 49 13.18 -35.33 11.40
N THR A 50 14.13 -35.40 12.31
CA THR A 50 14.07 -36.31 13.47
C THR A 50 13.31 -35.59 14.58
N GLU A 51 12.10 -36.03 14.86
CA GLU A 51 11.42 -35.66 16.12
C GLU A 51 12.24 -36.20 17.31
N LYS A 52 12.79 -35.29 18.11
CA LYS A 52 13.25 -35.61 19.44
C LYS A 52 12.01 -35.79 20.32
N LYS A 53 11.73 -37.02 20.76
CA LYS A 53 10.90 -37.24 21.94
C LYS A 53 11.64 -36.65 23.13
N GLU A 54 11.23 -35.50 23.61
CA GLU A 54 11.59 -34.97 24.91
C GLU A 54 10.59 -35.49 25.94
N ASP A 55 11.13 -36.03 27.06
CA ASP A 55 10.38 -36.43 28.23
C ASP A 55 9.55 -35.26 28.76
N ALA A 56 8.29 -35.53 29.12
CA ALA A 56 7.33 -34.53 29.57
C ALA A 56 7.81 -33.83 30.85
N PRO A 57 8.03 -32.52 30.84
CA PRO A 57 8.22 -31.76 32.08
C PRO A 57 6.85 -31.48 32.72
N ALA A 58 6.86 -31.44 34.07
CA ALA A 58 5.71 -31.18 34.91
C ALA A 58 4.89 -29.98 34.49
N ALA A 59 3.55 -30.09 34.64
CA ALA A 59 2.56 -29.11 34.28
C ALA A 59 2.92 -27.69 34.76
N ILE A 60 3.30 -26.84 33.83
CA ILE A 60 3.38 -25.38 34.01
C ILE A 60 1.95 -24.84 33.94
N PRO A 61 1.51 -23.96 34.88
CA PRO A 61 0.17 -23.41 34.85
C PRO A 61 -0.08 -22.69 33.49
N LEU A 62 -1.13 -23.12 32.80
CA LEU A 62 -1.61 -22.56 31.54
C LEU A 62 -1.87 -21.04 31.73
N ARG A 63 -0.94 -20.21 31.29
CA ARG A 63 -1.26 -18.83 30.97
C ARG A 63 -2.24 -18.87 29.79
N PRO A 64 -3.32 -18.08 29.81
CA PRO A 64 -4.30 -18.07 28.75
C PRO A 64 -3.60 -17.79 27.41
N LYS A 65 -3.89 -18.59 26.37
CA LYS A 65 -3.29 -18.48 25.02
C LYS A 65 -3.41 -17.09 24.40
N THR A 66 -4.43 -16.33 24.77
CA THR A 66 -4.75 -14.96 24.37
C THR A 66 -3.62 -13.95 24.61
N GLN A 67 -2.95 -14.01 25.76
CA GLN A 67 -1.88 -13.03 26.09
C GLN A 67 -0.61 -13.16 25.24
N ARG A 68 -0.29 -14.33 24.70
CA ARG A 68 0.91 -14.51 23.85
C ARG A 68 0.71 -14.02 22.42
N ALA A 69 -0.49 -14.16 21.86
CA ALA A 69 -0.80 -13.74 20.51
C ALA A 69 -0.84 -12.19 20.40
N THR A 70 -1.47 -11.53 21.38
CA THR A 70 -1.56 -10.06 21.42
C THR A 70 -0.24 -9.36 21.65
N HIS A 71 0.65 -9.88 22.49
CA HIS A 71 2.01 -9.32 22.65
C HIS A 71 2.86 -9.46 21.37
N GLY A 72 2.68 -10.53 20.60
CA GLY A 72 3.32 -10.68 19.30
C GLY A 72 2.83 -9.66 18.29
N LEU A 73 1.52 -9.43 18.21
CA LEU A 73 0.92 -8.46 17.31
C LEU A 73 1.31 -7.02 17.67
N GLU A 74 1.29 -6.65 18.95
CA GLU A 74 1.70 -5.30 19.39
C GLU A 74 3.16 -5.00 18.98
N ALA A 75 4.06 -5.97 19.11
CA ALA A 75 5.42 -5.82 18.64
C ALA A 75 5.52 -5.62 17.12
N ILE A 76 4.70 -6.34 16.34
CA ILE A 76 4.62 -6.18 14.88
C ILE A 76 4.08 -4.80 14.51
N LEU A 77 3.00 -4.33 15.14
CA LEU A 77 2.43 -3.02 14.91
C LEU A 77 3.44 -1.90 15.20
N ASN A 78 4.19 -2.03 16.30
CA ASN A 78 5.24 -1.09 16.65
C ASN A 78 6.41 -1.11 15.64
N GLN A 79 6.77 -2.27 15.08
CA GLN A 79 7.76 -2.37 14.01
C GLN A 79 7.31 -1.67 12.73
N HIS A 80 6.02 -1.65 12.43
CA HIS A 80 5.47 -0.85 11.35
C HIS A 80 5.48 0.66 11.63
N GLY A 81 5.78 1.10 12.84
CA GLY A 81 5.75 2.51 13.25
C GLY A 81 4.36 3.01 13.62
N ILE A 82 3.44 2.12 14.00
CA ILE A 82 2.13 2.53 14.50
C ILE A 82 2.29 3.11 15.91
N ASP A 83 1.67 4.26 16.17
CA ASP A 83 1.73 4.93 17.47
C ASP A 83 1.24 4.03 18.60
N GLU A 84 1.90 4.09 19.75
CA GLU A 84 1.63 3.25 20.93
C GLU A 84 0.16 3.31 21.37
N GLU A 85 -0.45 4.49 21.30
CA GLU A 85 -1.86 4.66 21.65
C GLU A 85 -2.78 3.88 20.69
N ILE A 86 -2.49 3.89 19.39
CA ILE A 86 -3.25 3.16 18.36
C ILE A 86 -3.00 1.66 18.51
N SER A 87 -1.74 1.24 18.64
CA SER A 87 -1.36 -0.17 18.85
C SER A 87 -2.05 -0.76 20.07
N THR A 88 -2.09 -0.02 21.18
CA THR A 88 -2.77 -0.43 22.41
C THR A 88 -4.30 -0.52 22.23
N LYS A 89 -4.92 0.42 21.50
CA LYS A 89 -6.36 0.35 21.17
C LYS A 89 -6.67 -0.88 20.32
N VAL A 90 -5.86 -1.15 19.30
CA VAL A 90 -6.03 -2.32 18.40
C VAL A 90 -5.92 -3.61 19.21
N THR A 91 -4.86 -3.81 19.98
CA THR A 91 -4.61 -5.06 20.72
C THR A 91 -5.67 -5.30 21.80
N ARG A 92 -6.12 -4.25 22.51
CA ARG A 92 -7.22 -4.38 23.49
C ARG A 92 -8.55 -4.75 22.83
N ALA A 93 -8.88 -4.15 21.68
CA ALA A 93 -10.10 -4.47 20.95
C ALA A 93 -10.09 -5.91 20.43
N ILE A 94 -8.95 -6.38 19.93
CA ILE A 94 -8.77 -7.78 19.51
C ILE A 94 -8.96 -8.73 20.69
N SER A 95 -8.28 -8.49 21.82
CA SER A 95 -8.43 -9.33 23.03
C SER A 95 -9.89 -9.42 23.48
N ALA A 96 -10.63 -8.31 23.45
CA ALA A 96 -12.05 -8.30 23.83
C ALA A 96 -12.92 -9.10 22.85
N LEU A 97 -12.62 -9.10 21.55
CA LEU A 97 -13.33 -9.89 20.55
C LEU A 97 -13.03 -11.40 20.70
N GLU A 98 -11.76 -11.77 20.90
CA GLU A 98 -11.35 -13.14 21.15
C GLU A 98 -12.02 -13.76 22.39
N GLU A 99 -12.22 -12.98 23.47
CA GLU A 99 -12.97 -13.40 24.66
C GLU A 99 -14.45 -13.74 24.34
N THR A 100 -15.01 -13.15 23.29
CA THR A 100 -16.39 -13.45 22.82
C THR A 100 -16.45 -14.59 21.82
N GLY A 101 -15.31 -15.23 21.48
CA GLY A 101 -15.24 -16.42 20.64
C GLY A 101 -15.00 -16.17 19.14
N PHE A 102 -14.61 -14.94 18.78
CA PHE A 102 -14.17 -14.65 17.41
C PHE A 102 -12.76 -15.22 17.16
N ASP A 103 -12.51 -15.67 15.93
CA ASP A 103 -11.19 -16.18 15.53
C ASP A 103 -10.20 -15.01 15.34
N SER A 104 -8.96 -15.23 15.73
CA SER A 104 -7.91 -14.19 15.67
C SER A 104 -7.56 -13.72 14.24
N SER A 105 -7.86 -14.54 13.22
CA SER A 105 -7.62 -14.18 11.82
C SER A 105 -8.53 -13.06 11.32
N ASP A 106 -9.78 -13.00 11.81
CA ASP A 106 -10.80 -12.06 11.32
C ASP A 106 -10.97 -10.84 12.24
N THR A 107 -10.26 -10.82 13.38
CA THR A 107 -10.42 -9.74 14.37
C THR A 107 -9.63 -8.48 14.03
N LEU A 108 -8.49 -8.61 13.35
CA LEU A 108 -7.63 -7.46 13.02
C LEU A 108 -8.30 -6.55 11.98
N ASP A 109 -8.87 -7.12 10.92
CA ASP A 109 -9.58 -6.35 9.88
C ASP A 109 -10.84 -5.66 10.43
N MET A 110 -11.62 -6.37 11.28
CA MET A 110 -12.79 -5.81 11.96
C MET A 110 -12.41 -4.61 12.85
N VAL A 111 -11.30 -4.71 13.58
CA VAL A 111 -10.83 -3.64 14.46
C VAL A 111 -10.29 -2.47 13.65
N LEU A 112 -9.48 -2.73 12.61
CA LEU A 112 -8.98 -1.68 11.71
C LEU A 112 -10.11 -0.96 10.99
N GLY A 113 -11.15 -1.66 10.56
CA GLY A 113 -12.32 -1.07 9.92
C GLY A 113 -13.10 -0.10 10.80
N LYS A 114 -12.92 -0.18 12.14
CA LYS A 114 -13.52 0.76 13.09
C LYS A 114 -12.59 1.90 13.50
N ILE A 115 -11.27 1.69 13.44
CA ILE A 115 -10.27 2.65 13.91
C ILE A 115 -9.77 3.54 12.76
N VAL A 116 -9.48 2.95 11.59
CA VAL A 116 -9.01 3.67 10.42
C VAL A 116 -10.21 4.12 9.58
N PRO A 117 -10.33 5.41 9.26
CA PRO A 117 -11.40 5.89 8.42
C PRO A 117 -11.14 5.49 6.95
N PHE A 118 -11.96 4.59 6.43
CA PHE A 118 -11.95 4.21 5.01
C PHE A 118 -13.13 4.86 4.28
N ALA A 119 -12.97 5.12 2.98
CA ALA A 119 -14.05 5.44 2.07
C ALA A 119 -13.96 4.52 0.86
N ALA A 120 -15.08 3.89 0.50
CA ALA A 120 -15.15 3.24 -0.81
C ALA A 120 -14.89 4.28 -1.92
N PRO A 121 -14.23 3.91 -3.04
CA PRO A 121 -14.00 4.84 -4.15
C PRO A 121 -15.27 5.53 -4.67
N ALA A 122 -16.39 4.82 -4.73
CA ALA A 122 -17.69 5.42 -5.06
C ALA A 122 -18.07 6.54 -4.07
N GLU A 123 -17.85 6.36 -2.76
CA GLU A 123 -18.10 7.40 -1.77
C GLU A 123 -17.19 8.62 -1.95
N ALA A 124 -15.94 8.40 -2.34
CA ALA A 124 -14.93 9.44 -2.50
C ALA A 124 -15.02 10.16 -3.87
N PHE A 125 -15.57 9.54 -4.90
CA PHE A 125 -15.54 10.07 -6.27
C PHE A 125 -16.93 10.31 -6.91
N ASP A 126 -18.01 9.73 -6.40
CA ASP A 126 -19.31 9.86 -7.05
C ASP A 126 -20.17 10.96 -6.43
N LYS A 127 -19.71 11.59 -5.33
CA LYS A 127 -20.40 12.71 -4.67
C LYS A 127 -20.23 14.05 -5.39
N SER A 128 -19.13 14.19 -6.11
CA SER A 128 -18.79 15.39 -6.86
C SER A 128 -18.31 15.01 -8.25
N LYS A 129 -18.45 15.93 -9.20
CA LYS A 129 -17.83 15.78 -10.53
C LYS A 129 -16.41 16.35 -10.60
N THR A 130 -16.05 17.24 -9.68
CA THR A 130 -14.79 17.97 -9.73
C THR A 130 -13.85 17.50 -8.62
N HIS A 131 -12.73 16.90 -9.02
CA HIS A 131 -11.74 16.32 -8.14
C HIS A 131 -10.41 17.07 -8.26
N VAL A 132 -9.89 17.54 -7.13
CA VAL A 132 -8.64 18.29 -7.04
C VAL A 132 -7.61 17.47 -6.27
N PHE A 133 -6.43 17.27 -6.86
CA PHE A 133 -5.36 16.49 -6.24
C PHE A 133 -4.33 17.42 -5.62
N LEU A 134 -4.22 17.36 -4.30
CA LEU A 134 -3.35 18.20 -3.46
C LEU A 134 -2.17 17.39 -2.93
N GLY A 135 -1.07 18.06 -2.57
CA GLY A 135 0.03 17.39 -1.89
C GLY A 135 1.40 17.97 -2.21
N PRO A 136 2.44 17.51 -1.52
CA PRO A 136 3.80 18.01 -1.69
C PRO A 136 4.40 17.70 -3.07
N ASN A 137 5.55 18.31 -3.36
CA ASN A 137 6.32 17.99 -4.56
C ASN A 137 6.70 16.51 -4.57
N GLY A 138 6.52 15.85 -5.73
CA GLY A 138 6.88 14.43 -5.88
C GLY A 138 5.93 13.44 -5.17
N SER A 139 4.79 13.89 -4.64
CA SER A 139 3.82 13.00 -3.98
C SER A 139 3.03 12.08 -4.92
N GLY A 140 3.22 12.17 -6.23
CA GLY A 140 2.53 11.31 -7.19
C GLY A 140 1.15 11.82 -7.67
N LYS A 141 0.77 13.08 -7.41
CA LYS A 141 -0.54 13.66 -7.80
C LYS A 141 -0.92 13.39 -9.26
N THR A 142 -0.08 13.86 -10.17
CA THR A 142 -0.31 13.70 -11.62
C THR A 142 -0.42 12.24 -12.03
N THR A 143 0.45 11.37 -11.52
CA THR A 143 0.41 9.93 -11.81
C THR A 143 -0.86 9.28 -11.26
N THR A 144 -1.25 9.60 -10.04
CA THR A 144 -2.48 9.09 -9.41
C THR A 144 -3.72 9.56 -10.18
N LEU A 145 -3.77 10.84 -10.54
CA LEU A 145 -4.84 11.40 -11.38
C LEU A 145 -4.94 10.64 -12.71
N CYS A 146 -3.82 10.37 -13.37
CA CYS A 146 -3.79 9.60 -14.62
C CYS A 146 -4.28 8.17 -14.43
N LYS A 147 -3.92 7.49 -13.34
CA LYS A 147 -4.42 6.14 -13.01
C LYS A 147 -5.94 6.13 -12.86
N ILE A 148 -6.48 7.10 -12.10
CA ILE A 148 -7.93 7.27 -11.90
C ILE A 148 -8.62 7.58 -13.23
N ALA A 149 -8.06 8.49 -14.05
CA ALA A 149 -8.60 8.82 -15.35
C ALA A 149 -8.75 7.60 -16.27
N VAL A 150 -7.71 6.75 -16.33
CA VAL A 150 -7.73 5.51 -17.11
C VAL A 150 -8.80 4.55 -16.59
N GLN A 151 -8.85 4.32 -15.26
CA GLN A 151 -9.83 3.44 -14.65
C GLN A 151 -11.28 3.90 -14.92
N LYS A 152 -11.57 5.20 -14.76
CA LYS A 152 -12.89 5.78 -15.06
C LYS A 152 -13.23 5.70 -16.54
N LYS A 153 -12.25 5.91 -17.43
CA LYS A 153 -12.43 5.77 -18.89
C LYS A 153 -12.74 4.32 -19.29
N MET A 154 -12.10 3.33 -18.68
CA MET A 154 -12.40 1.91 -18.89
C MET A 154 -13.84 1.57 -18.51
N ASN A 155 -14.42 2.30 -17.56
CA ASN A 155 -15.82 2.20 -17.16
C ASN A 155 -16.77 3.06 -18.05
N ASN A 156 -16.32 3.49 -19.23
CA ASN A 156 -17.08 4.30 -20.21
C ASN A 156 -17.53 5.68 -19.69
N GLN A 157 -16.83 6.25 -18.72
CA GLN A 157 -17.13 7.57 -18.19
C GLN A 157 -16.36 8.64 -18.96
N SER A 158 -16.96 9.82 -19.11
CA SER A 158 -16.33 10.99 -19.75
C SER A 158 -15.40 11.68 -18.75
N ILE A 159 -14.20 12.06 -19.23
CA ILE A 159 -13.13 12.61 -18.39
C ILE A 159 -12.72 13.98 -18.89
N GLY A 160 -12.71 14.98 -18.02
CA GLY A 160 -12.07 16.26 -18.22
C GLY A 160 -10.74 16.31 -17.48
N LEU A 161 -9.66 16.70 -18.14
CA LEU A 161 -8.33 16.77 -17.57
C LEU A 161 -7.83 18.22 -17.57
N ILE A 162 -7.57 18.76 -16.39
CA ILE A 162 -7.07 20.11 -16.18
C ILE A 162 -5.76 20.03 -15.39
N THR A 163 -4.77 20.83 -15.72
CA THR A 163 -3.63 21.08 -14.86
C THR A 163 -3.51 22.58 -14.52
N LEU A 164 -3.29 22.84 -13.26
CA LEU A 164 -2.93 24.15 -12.72
C LEU A 164 -1.41 24.28 -12.51
N ASP A 165 -0.63 23.22 -12.81
CA ASP A 165 0.82 23.21 -12.68
C ASP A 165 1.50 23.74 -13.93
N PHE A 166 1.55 25.07 -14.04
CA PHE A 166 2.24 25.79 -15.12
C PHE A 166 3.70 26.12 -14.80
N GLY A 167 4.12 25.93 -13.54
CA GLY A 167 5.46 26.26 -13.07
C GLY A 167 6.52 25.18 -13.30
N LYS A 168 6.10 23.94 -13.51
CA LYS A 168 7.01 22.81 -13.70
C LYS A 168 7.18 22.51 -15.19
N ILE A 169 8.43 22.62 -15.68
CA ILE A 169 8.77 22.27 -17.07
C ILE A 169 8.40 20.79 -17.31
N GLY A 170 7.66 20.51 -18.39
CA GLY A 170 7.26 19.17 -18.76
C GLY A 170 6.02 18.62 -18.02
N ALA A 171 5.44 19.34 -17.05
CA ALA A 171 4.24 18.86 -16.34
C ALA A 171 3.02 18.73 -17.27
N PHE A 172 2.80 19.75 -18.12
CA PHE A 172 1.72 19.73 -19.09
C PHE A 172 1.92 18.64 -20.17
N GLU A 173 3.14 18.49 -20.67
CA GLU A 173 3.50 17.46 -21.64
C GLU A 173 3.22 16.06 -21.08
N GLN A 174 3.56 15.82 -19.83
CA GLN A 174 3.30 14.54 -19.16
C GLN A 174 1.82 14.21 -19.11
N ILE A 175 0.98 15.10 -18.56
CA ILE A 175 -0.48 14.87 -18.49
C ILE A 175 -1.10 14.77 -19.89
N ASN A 176 -0.60 15.54 -20.87
CA ASN A 176 -1.11 15.53 -22.24
C ASN A 176 -0.79 14.23 -22.99
N ILE A 177 0.36 13.60 -22.71
CA ILE A 177 0.68 12.26 -23.24
C ILE A 177 -0.34 11.24 -22.73
N PHE A 178 -0.65 11.24 -21.44
CA PHE A 178 -1.67 10.35 -20.86
C PHE A 178 -3.06 10.64 -21.40
N ALA A 179 -3.46 11.92 -21.48
CA ALA A 179 -4.74 12.31 -22.06
C ALA A 179 -4.92 11.72 -23.45
N LYS A 180 -3.91 11.89 -24.33
CA LYS A 180 -3.94 11.33 -25.69
C LYS A 180 -4.06 9.80 -25.70
N ALA A 181 -3.39 9.09 -24.77
CA ALA A 181 -3.45 7.64 -24.70
C ALA A 181 -4.87 7.11 -24.40
N ILE A 182 -5.69 7.88 -23.68
CA ILE A 182 -7.10 7.55 -23.39
C ILE A 182 -8.11 8.24 -24.32
N GLY A 183 -7.62 8.86 -25.40
CA GLY A 183 -8.47 9.55 -26.40
C GLY A 183 -9.02 10.89 -25.91
N GLU A 184 -8.40 11.51 -24.91
CA GLU A 184 -8.79 12.79 -24.32
C GLU A 184 -7.74 13.88 -24.59
N LYS A 185 -8.04 15.09 -24.17
CA LYS A 185 -7.14 16.24 -24.22
C LYS A 185 -7.03 16.88 -22.85
N ALA A 186 -5.79 17.18 -22.43
CA ALA A 186 -5.55 17.95 -21.24
C ALA A 186 -5.55 19.46 -21.55
N TYR A 187 -5.96 20.27 -20.57
CA TYR A 187 -6.00 21.72 -20.66
C TYR A 187 -5.18 22.32 -19.50
N MET A 188 -4.29 23.23 -19.81
CA MET A 188 -3.58 24.02 -18.83
C MET A 188 -4.39 25.29 -18.54
N VAL A 189 -4.60 25.58 -17.27
CA VAL A 189 -5.39 26.71 -16.80
C VAL A 189 -4.58 27.47 -15.76
N SER A 190 -4.23 28.69 -16.07
CA SER A 190 -3.47 29.58 -15.17
C SER A 190 -4.31 30.78 -14.69
N SER A 191 -5.46 31.04 -15.34
CA SER A 191 -6.32 32.16 -15.05
C SER A 191 -7.80 31.84 -15.34
N LYS A 192 -8.68 32.76 -14.96
CA LYS A 192 -10.11 32.67 -15.27
C LYS A 192 -10.35 32.70 -16.78
N GLU A 193 -9.58 33.49 -17.52
CA GLU A 193 -9.67 33.59 -18.99
C GLU A 193 -9.31 32.26 -19.66
N ASP A 194 -8.32 31.53 -19.14
CA ASP A 194 -7.97 30.20 -19.65
C ASP A 194 -9.08 29.19 -19.34
N TRP A 195 -9.62 29.24 -18.10
CA TRP A 195 -10.77 28.42 -17.72
C TRP A 195 -11.98 28.67 -18.66
N ASP A 196 -12.28 29.91 -18.98
CA ASP A 196 -13.42 30.24 -19.83
C ASP A 196 -13.25 29.67 -21.26
N LYS A 197 -12.03 29.51 -21.76
CA LYS A 197 -11.72 28.89 -23.06
C LYS A 197 -11.81 27.35 -23.05
N VAL A 198 -11.83 26.69 -21.88
CA VAL A 198 -12.01 25.24 -21.80
C VAL A 198 -13.37 24.85 -22.34
N PRO A 199 -13.47 23.87 -23.28
CA PRO A 199 -14.74 23.44 -23.85
C PRO A 199 -15.77 23.02 -22.81
N GLN A 200 -17.06 23.34 -23.06
CA GLN A 200 -18.13 22.98 -22.14
C GLN A 200 -18.28 21.45 -21.95
N SER A 201 -17.95 20.67 -22.99
CA SER A 201 -17.94 19.21 -22.91
C SER A 201 -16.93 18.68 -21.86
N VAL A 202 -15.79 19.34 -21.72
CA VAL A 202 -14.78 19.00 -20.72
C VAL A 202 -15.24 19.41 -19.32
N LYS A 203 -15.83 20.61 -19.18
CA LYS A 203 -16.36 21.10 -17.89
C LYS A 203 -17.53 20.25 -17.38
N ASN A 204 -18.30 19.66 -18.28
CA ASN A 204 -19.49 18.85 -17.99
C ASN A 204 -19.20 17.34 -18.00
N ALA A 205 -17.94 16.91 -18.12
CA ALA A 205 -17.56 15.51 -18.04
C ALA A 205 -18.10 14.88 -16.74
N ASP A 206 -18.26 13.56 -16.74
CA ASP A 206 -18.67 12.82 -15.53
C ASP A 206 -17.65 13.02 -14.41
N TYR A 207 -16.37 13.09 -14.77
CA TYR A 207 -15.25 13.39 -13.86
C TYR A 207 -14.36 14.50 -14.43
N LEU A 208 -14.27 15.61 -13.74
CA LEU A 208 -13.34 16.69 -14.01
C LEU A 208 -12.17 16.56 -13.02
N LEU A 209 -11.03 16.11 -13.51
CA LEU A 209 -9.83 15.84 -12.69
C LEU A 209 -8.84 16.99 -12.83
N ILE A 210 -8.47 17.60 -11.71
CA ILE A 210 -7.62 18.79 -11.65
C ILE A 210 -6.31 18.46 -10.95
N ASP A 211 -5.23 18.48 -11.71
CA ASP A 211 -3.86 18.38 -11.18
C ASP A 211 -3.39 19.74 -10.69
N THR A 212 -2.71 19.76 -9.54
CA THR A 212 -2.20 20.99 -8.94
C THR A 212 -0.68 20.98 -8.83
N PRO A 213 -0.04 22.18 -8.75
CA PRO A 213 1.38 22.24 -8.44
C PRO A 213 1.70 21.53 -7.12
N GLY A 214 2.89 20.98 -7.02
CA GLY A 214 3.40 20.49 -5.74
C GLY A 214 3.63 21.65 -4.80
N LEU A 215 2.95 21.64 -3.65
CA LEU A 215 3.05 22.71 -2.67
C LEU A 215 3.90 22.26 -1.49
N SER A 216 4.87 23.09 -1.10
CA SER A 216 5.65 22.80 0.10
C SER A 216 4.77 22.94 1.35
N PRO A 217 4.71 21.91 2.23
CA PRO A 217 3.94 21.99 3.48
C PRO A 217 4.46 23.09 4.43
N TYR A 218 5.67 23.60 4.18
CA TYR A 218 6.31 24.68 4.97
C TYR A 218 6.00 26.08 4.43
N LYS A 219 5.30 26.21 3.28
CA LYS A 219 4.99 27.49 2.63
C LYS A 219 3.49 27.72 2.60
N LYS A 220 2.94 28.29 3.67
CA LYS A 220 1.51 28.58 3.81
C LYS A 220 0.95 29.49 2.73
N ASP A 221 1.75 30.40 2.22
CA ASP A 221 1.40 31.32 1.12
C ASP A 221 1.05 30.54 -0.18
N GLN A 222 1.77 29.46 -0.49
CA GLN A 222 1.47 28.64 -1.66
C GLN A 222 0.11 27.94 -1.55
N VAL A 223 -0.20 27.39 -0.36
CA VAL A 223 -1.48 26.72 -0.11
C VAL A 223 -2.63 27.71 -0.20
N SER A 224 -2.48 28.88 0.42
CA SER A 224 -3.47 29.97 0.35
C SER A 224 -3.66 30.50 -1.06
N SER A 225 -2.59 30.61 -1.85
CA SER A 225 -2.65 31.02 -3.26
C SER A 225 -3.45 30.03 -4.10
N LEU A 226 -3.25 28.73 -3.91
CA LEU A 226 -4.05 27.71 -4.61
C LEU A 226 -5.54 27.78 -4.22
N ALA A 227 -5.84 28.00 -2.94
CA ALA A 227 -7.20 28.17 -2.48
C ALA A 227 -7.89 29.36 -3.19
N SER A 228 -7.19 30.51 -3.29
CA SER A 228 -7.67 31.69 -4.02
C SER A 228 -7.87 31.37 -5.50
N THR A 229 -6.94 30.68 -6.14
CA THR A 229 -7.06 30.29 -7.55
C THR A 229 -8.31 29.41 -7.79
N LEU A 230 -8.55 28.41 -6.96
CA LEU A 230 -9.74 27.54 -7.09
C LEU A 230 -11.04 28.34 -6.92
N GLN A 231 -11.05 29.31 -6.01
CA GLN A 231 -12.18 30.22 -5.80
C GLN A 231 -12.39 31.15 -6.99
N GLU A 232 -11.34 31.75 -7.55
CA GLU A 232 -11.41 32.64 -8.72
C GLU A 232 -11.89 31.92 -9.98
N LEU A 233 -11.55 30.63 -10.14
CA LEU A 233 -12.07 29.82 -11.24
C LEU A 233 -13.58 29.58 -11.10
N GLY A 234 -14.18 29.82 -9.94
CA GLY A 234 -15.62 29.65 -9.69
C GLY A 234 -16.06 28.19 -9.69
N LEU A 235 -15.14 27.28 -9.39
CA LEU A 235 -15.44 25.85 -9.28
C LEU A 235 -16.31 25.59 -8.05
N LYS A 236 -17.30 24.72 -8.20
CA LYS A 236 -18.25 24.35 -7.14
C LYS A 236 -18.19 22.86 -6.88
N ASP A 237 -18.66 22.46 -5.71
CA ASP A 237 -18.77 21.05 -5.33
C ASP A 237 -17.46 20.27 -5.55
N LEU A 238 -16.35 20.85 -5.00
CA LEU A 238 -15.01 20.25 -5.10
C LEU A 238 -14.88 19.09 -4.14
N GLN A 239 -14.30 18.01 -4.61
CA GLN A 239 -13.76 16.93 -3.78
C GLN A 239 -12.23 17.05 -3.78
N LEU A 240 -11.63 17.31 -2.63
CA LEU A 240 -10.20 17.55 -2.52
C LEU A 240 -9.50 16.33 -1.95
N HIS A 241 -8.57 15.77 -2.72
CA HIS A 241 -7.81 14.57 -2.36
C HIS A 241 -6.39 14.96 -1.95
N LEU A 242 -6.03 14.72 -0.68
CA LEU A 242 -4.67 14.88 -0.20
C LEU A 242 -3.83 13.65 -0.56
N VAL A 243 -2.89 13.83 -1.47
CA VAL A 243 -1.99 12.79 -1.97
C VAL A 243 -0.71 12.79 -1.13
N ALA A 244 -0.53 11.76 -0.31
CA ALA A 244 0.55 11.62 0.65
C ALA A 244 1.45 10.43 0.29
N PRO A 245 2.76 10.63 0.03
CA PRO A 245 3.65 9.52 -0.28
C PRO A 245 4.03 8.73 0.97
N GLY A 246 3.90 7.39 0.90
CA GLY A 246 4.23 6.49 2.02
C GLY A 246 5.72 6.46 2.39
N SER A 247 6.58 6.92 1.48
CA SER A 247 8.02 7.06 1.72
C SER A 247 8.44 8.35 2.44
N LEU A 248 7.47 9.21 2.78
CA LEU A 248 7.75 10.43 3.56
C LEU A 248 7.98 10.04 5.03
N HIS A 249 8.86 10.77 5.70
CA HIS A 249 9.09 10.57 7.13
C HIS A 249 7.80 10.83 7.94
N ASP A 250 7.54 10.02 8.97
CA ASP A 250 6.27 10.05 9.73
C ASP A 250 5.89 11.44 10.26
N LYS A 251 6.87 12.21 10.77
CA LYS A 251 6.63 13.58 11.27
C LYS A 251 6.15 14.53 10.18
N GLU A 252 6.68 14.42 8.96
CA GLU A 252 6.25 15.20 7.81
C GLU A 252 4.88 14.73 7.31
N LEU A 253 4.60 13.42 7.34
CA LEU A 253 3.28 12.88 7.01
C LEU A 253 2.20 13.46 7.93
N LEU A 254 2.41 13.39 9.24
CA LEU A 254 1.44 13.83 10.23
C LEU A 254 1.14 15.35 10.19
N MET A 255 2.05 16.16 9.65
CA MET A 255 1.80 17.59 9.50
C MET A 255 1.00 17.98 8.25
N LEU A 256 0.87 17.07 7.25
CA LEU A 256 0.22 17.41 5.98
C LEU A 256 -1.22 17.93 6.13
N PRO A 257 -2.12 17.33 6.91
CA PRO A 257 -3.48 17.85 7.06
C PRO A 257 -3.50 19.29 7.58
N SER A 258 -2.67 19.60 8.57
CA SER A 258 -2.54 20.96 9.11
C SER A 258 -1.93 21.94 8.11
N ALA A 259 -0.94 21.50 7.33
CA ALA A 259 -0.31 22.33 6.30
C ALA A 259 -1.29 22.68 5.16
N TYR A 260 -2.21 21.78 4.82
CA TYR A 260 -3.21 21.96 3.76
C TYR A 260 -4.59 22.37 4.30
N ALA A 261 -4.73 22.69 5.58
CA ALA A 261 -6.01 22.99 6.23
C ALA A 261 -6.82 24.12 5.54
N ALA A 262 -6.15 25.11 4.92
CA ALA A 262 -6.81 26.18 4.17
C ALA A 262 -7.60 25.68 2.95
N LEU A 263 -7.29 24.46 2.46
CA LEU A 263 -7.98 23.80 1.33
C LEU A 263 -9.00 22.77 1.81
N THR A 264 -9.04 22.45 3.11
CA THR A 264 -9.97 21.48 3.70
C THR A 264 -10.07 20.16 2.90
N PRO A 265 -8.99 19.35 2.84
CA PRO A 265 -9.04 18.07 2.13
C PRO A 265 -10.16 17.16 2.65
N ASP A 266 -10.82 16.43 1.75
CA ASP A 266 -11.91 15.51 2.07
C ASP A 266 -11.44 14.07 2.29
N THR A 267 -10.42 13.66 1.52
CA THR A 267 -9.90 12.29 1.55
C THR A 267 -8.39 12.24 1.47
N LEU A 268 -7.83 11.06 1.81
CA LEU A 268 -6.43 10.70 1.64
C LEU A 268 -6.26 9.69 0.51
N ILE A 269 -5.21 9.89 -0.29
CA ILE A 269 -4.69 8.89 -1.22
C ILE A 269 -3.23 8.67 -0.87
N PHE A 270 -2.86 7.45 -0.52
CA PHE A 270 -1.48 7.12 -0.24
C PHE A 270 -0.78 6.59 -1.48
N THR A 271 0.43 7.09 -1.73
CA THR A 271 1.21 6.73 -2.91
C THR A 271 2.56 6.14 -2.52
N LYS A 272 3.21 5.48 -3.49
CA LYS A 272 4.58 4.96 -3.34
C LYS A 272 4.70 3.93 -2.22
N LEU A 273 3.71 3.07 -2.07
CA LEU A 273 3.77 1.99 -1.09
C LEU A 273 4.76 0.88 -1.48
N ASP A 274 5.16 0.84 -2.73
CA ASP A 274 6.27 0.05 -3.25
C ASP A 274 7.66 0.55 -2.78
N GLU A 275 7.74 1.79 -2.26
CA GLU A 275 8.97 2.38 -1.72
C GLU A 275 9.10 2.22 -0.18
N THR A 276 8.14 1.55 0.50
CA THR A 276 8.15 1.38 1.97
C THR A 276 7.67 0.02 2.40
N MET A 277 8.24 -0.48 3.49
CA MET A 277 7.77 -1.67 4.23
C MET A 277 7.04 -1.30 5.54
N HIS A 278 6.97 0.00 5.87
CA HIS A 278 6.38 0.50 7.09
C HIS A 278 5.07 1.24 6.79
N TYR A 279 3.97 0.75 7.34
CA TYR A 279 2.63 1.28 7.08
C TYR A 279 2.07 2.12 8.25
N GLY A 280 2.84 2.24 9.35
CA GLY A 280 2.39 2.94 10.56
C GLY A 280 2.11 4.41 10.33
N GLY A 281 2.96 5.12 9.59
CA GLY A 281 2.75 6.52 9.26
C GLY A 281 1.42 6.80 8.55
N LEU A 282 0.97 5.86 7.70
CA LEU A 282 -0.31 5.94 7.01
C LEU A 282 -1.49 5.82 7.99
N ILE A 283 -1.42 4.82 8.88
CA ILE A 283 -2.45 4.57 9.90
C ILE A 283 -2.51 5.74 10.86
N ASN A 284 -1.36 6.19 11.36
CA ASN A 284 -1.25 7.33 12.28
C ASN A 284 -1.85 8.60 11.65
N LEU A 285 -1.54 8.86 10.37
CA LEU A 285 -2.08 10.01 9.64
C LEU A 285 -3.59 9.91 9.46
N ALA A 286 -4.11 8.77 9.01
CA ALA A 286 -5.54 8.58 8.78
C ALA A 286 -6.33 8.72 10.10
N VAL A 287 -5.86 8.08 11.17
CA VAL A 287 -6.51 8.12 12.50
C VAL A 287 -6.45 9.52 13.11
N SER A 288 -5.29 10.18 13.09
CA SER A 288 -5.12 11.50 13.71
C SER A 288 -5.84 12.62 12.95
N SER A 289 -5.93 12.53 11.63
CA SER A 289 -6.61 13.54 10.81
C SER A 289 -8.11 13.31 10.69
N GLY A 290 -8.58 12.07 10.85
CA GLY A 290 -9.96 11.67 10.56
C GLY A 290 -10.32 11.67 9.07
N LEU A 291 -9.35 11.96 8.18
CA LEU A 291 -9.55 11.93 6.74
C LEU A 291 -9.69 10.49 6.25
N LYS A 292 -10.68 10.23 5.41
CA LYS A 292 -10.94 8.89 4.90
C LYS A 292 -9.95 8.51 3.81
N VAL A 293 -9.37 7.32 3.93
CA VAL A 293 -8.49 6.75 2.89
C VAL A 293 -9.33 6.04 1.85
N CYS A 294 -9.12 6.35 0.55
CA CYS A 294 -9.87 5.74 -0.54
C CYS A 294 -9.01 4.88 -1.47
N TYR A 295 -7.83 5.35 -1.84
CA TYR A 295 -6.91 4.66 -2.73
C TYR A 295 -5.50 4.62 -2.17
N ILE A 296 -4.76 3.60 -2.60
CA ILE A 296 -3.30 3.53 -2.51
C ILE A 296 -2.70 3.33 -3.90
N THR A 297 -1.44 3.74 -4.08
CA THR A 297 -0.63 3.29 -5.22
C THR A 297 0.61 2.55 -4.73
N ASP A 298 0.88 1.39 -5.30
CA ASP A 298 1.97 0.49 -4.91
C ASP A 298 2.89 0.12 -6.09
N GLY A 299 3.03 1.05 -7.05
CA GLY A 299 3.95 0.92 -8.17
C GLY A 299 3.71 1.97 -9.27
N PRO A 300 4.52 1.92 -10.34
CA PRO A 300 4.49 2.91 -11.43
C PRO A 300 3.45 2.62 -12.52
N ASN A 301 2.90 1.40 -12.62
CA ASN A 301 2.08 0.98 -13.75
C ASN A 301 0.69 1.65 -13.72
N ILE A 302 0.17 1.99 -14.90
CA ILE A 302 -1.12 2.67 -15.08
C ILE A 302 -2.04 1.77 -15.92
N PRO A 303 -3.23 1.45 -15.44
CA PRO A 303 -3.84 1.81 -14.15
C PRO A 303 -3.55 0.81 -13.03
N ASP A 304 -2.84 -0.29 -13.27
CA ASP A 304 -2.83 -1.53 -12.47
C ASP A 304 -2.40 -1.31 -11.01
N ASP A 305 -1.44 -0.40 -10.77
CA ASP A 305 -0.96 -0.09 -9.43
C ASP A 305 -1.79 1.01 -8.72
N LEU A 306 -3.09 1.09 -9.00
CA LEU A 306 -4.07 1.85 -8.23
C LEU A 306 -5.03 0.87 -7.56
N VAL A 307 -4.95 0.78 -6.24
CA VAL A 307 -5.68 -0.21 -5.45
C VAL A 307 -6.60 0.49 -4.46
N GLU A 308 -7.81 -0.04 -4.32
CA GLU A 308 -8.72 0.35 -3.24
C GLU A 308 -8.17 -0.17 -1.91
N LEU A 309 -8.11 0.69 -0.90
CA LEU A 309 -7.67 0.27 0.43
C LEU A 309 -8.87 0.04 1.33
N ASP A 310 -8.99 -1.18 1.83
CA ASP A 310 -9.94 -1.58 2.87
C ASP A 310 -9.23 -2.14 4.11
N ALA A 311 -10.01 -2.44 5.13
CA ALA A 311 -9.49 -2.95 6.39
C ALA A 311 -8.80 -4.31 6.24
N ALA A 312 -9.32 -5.19 5.37
CA ALA A 312 -8.77 -6.53 5.18
C ALA A 312 -7.40 -6.49 4.47
N SER A 313 -7.28 -5.70 3.40
CA SER A 313 -6.01 -5.52 2.68
C SER A 313 -4.96 -4.81 3.56
N LEU A 314 -5.37 -3.85 4.39
CA LEU A 314 -4.47 -3.23 5.36
C LEU A 314 -4.04 -4.21 6.45
N ALA A 315 -4.97 -5.01 7.00
CA ALA A 315 -4.67 -6.04 7.98
C ALA A 315 -3.63 -7.03 7.46
N GLN A 316 -3.78 -7.49 6.22
CA GLN A 316 -2.81 -8.37 5.57
C GLN A 316 -1.40 -7.75 5.50
N LYS A 317 -1.31 -6.46 5.17
CA LYS A 317 -0.03 -5.75 5.04
C LYS A 317 0.69 -5.57 6.39
N ILE A 318 -0.04 -5.44 7.50
CA ILE A 318 0.53 -5.20 8.85
C ILE A 318 0.50 -6.41 9.78
N SER A 319 0.01 -7.57 9.33
CA SER A 319 -0.05 -8.80 10.14
C SER A 319 1.31 -9.47 10.34
N THR A 320 2.29 -9.12 9.54
CA THR A 320 3.66 -9.65 9.60
C THR A 320 4.66 -8.53 9.80
N SER A 321 5.78 -8.84 10.44
CA SER A 321 6.90 -7.89 10.58
C SER A 321 7.39 -7.39 9.22
N PRO A 322 7.75 -6.11 9.10
CA PRO A 322 8.41 -5.60 7.90
C PRO A 322 9.65 -6.43 7.59
N ARG A 323 9.76 -6.93 6.37
CA ARG A 323 10.93 -7.71 5.90
C ARG A 323 11.47 -7.11 4.63
N TYR A 324 12.78 -6.92 4.58
CA TYR A 324 13.43 -6.47 3.38
C TYR A 324 13.81 -7.64 2.48
N PRO A 325 13.79 -7.48 1.13
CA PRO A 325 14.06 -8.59 0.18
C PRO A 325 15.41 -9.27 0.37
N TRP A 326 16.39 -8.61 0.98
CA TRP A 326 17.73 -9.15 1.26
C TRP A 326 17.82 -9.94 2.57
N GLU A 327 16.79 -9.92 3.41
CA GLU A 327 16.74 -10.70 4.66
C GLU A 327 16.37 -12.16 4.41
N ASP A 328 15.71 -12.46 3.27
CA ASP A 328 15.36 -13.83 2.88
C ASP A 328 16.53 -14.58 2.20
N ALA A 329 17.67 -13.93 1.98
CA ALA A 329 18.85 -14.49 1.31
C ALA A 329 19.93 -15.02 2.26
N ALA A 330 19.66 -15.08 3.57
CA ALA A 330 20.62 -15.52 4.60
C ALA A 330 20.33 -16.93 5.15
#